data_8d6c4046cfa4bac9501633d4b745510a
#
_entry.id   8d6c4046cfa4bac9501633d4b745510a
#
_cell.length_a   1.000
_cell.length_b   1.000
_cell.length_c   1.000
_cell.angle_alpha   90.00
_cell.angle_beta   90.00
_cell.angle_gamma   90.00
#
_symmetry.space_group_name_H-M   'P 1'
#
loop_
_entity.id
_entity.type
_entity.pdbx_description
1 polymer ?
#
loop_
_entity_poly.entity_id
_entity_poly.type
_entity_poly.pdbx_seq_one_letter_code
_entity_poly.pdbx_strand_id
1 'polypeptide(L)'
;MKLPSFTLRLAHLLGLGVLLTTASCGDFQKDIVVPLPDYQSQLVVECYLEPGLVPRVLVTQSVAYTSSELVSLPAGVTVDLILPGGQRVPLQRVSGPLPAALDSVTERAYTHFGQTPIVANPGDVFGIEVNDAQGRRVTGTATVPTVVPIDSVTYEFNDRTGDNYKALVIAYYQDPAAAKDYYRFQIHKSDSIYGRPDTDRLLNDELLNGETVPMGTGYRYVPGDTVTITLYHTDEPYYRFRSSTRDARNANGNPFAQPSAVYSTVQGGIGVFTVLKYDRRRIVLPK
;
A
#
# COMPACT_ATOMS: atom_id res chain seq x y z
N MET A 1 70.97 -32.16 37.02
CA MET A 1 70.95 -30.81 36.43
C MET A 1 69.73 -30.05 37.00
N LYS A 2 69.96 -29.15 37.97
CA LYS A 2 68.82 -28.39 38.62
C LYS A 2 68.53 -27.17 37.76
N LEU A 3 67.32 -27.09 37.24
CA LEU A 3 66.85 -25.90 36.54
C LEU A 3 66.81 -24.70 37.51
N PRO A 4 67.25 -23.53 37.08
CA PRO A 4 67.28 -22.36 37.98
C PRO A 4 65.86 -21.92 38.35
N SER A 5 65.69 -21.58 39.61
CA SER A 5 64.40 -21.19 40.24
C SER A 5 63.70 -20.00 39.56
N PHE A 6 64.40 -19.30 38.69
CA PHE A 6 63.88 -18.17 37.91
C PHE A 6 62.95 -18.61 36.79
N THR A 7 63.25 -19.71 36.09
CA THR A 7 62.42 -20.25 34.97
C THR A 7 61.08 -20.80 35.49
N LEU A 8 61.09 -21.36 36.70
CA LEU A 8 59.88 -21.90 37.31
C LEU A 8 58.91 -20.78 37.73
N ARG A 9 59.42 -19.65 38.24
CA ARG A 9 58.61 -18.47 38.60
C ARG A 9 58.03 -17.76 37.38
N LEU A 10 58.77 -17.70 36.28
CA LEU A 10 58.28 -17.11 35.01
C LEU A 10 57.19 -17.97 34.41
N ALA A 11 57.30 -19.30 34.46
CA ALA A 11 56.27 -20.23 33.97
C ALA A 11 54.95 -20.13 34.78
N HIS A 12 55.05 -19.93 36.11
CA HIS A 12 53.84 -19.71 36.97
C HIS A 12 53.19 -18.36 36.70
N LEU A 13 53.93 -17.29 36.46
CA LEU A 13 53.41 -15.99 36.10
C LEU A 13 52.74 -15.98 34.73
N LEU A 14 53.31 -16.68 33.75
CA LEU A 14 52.67 -16.85 32.42
C LEU A 14 51.42 -17.72 32.49
N GLY A 15 51.41 -18.79 33.29
CA GLY A 15 50.26 -19.66 33.49
C GLY A 15 49.09 -18.91 34.18
N LEU A 16 49.41 -18.05 35.19
CA LEU A 16 48.41 -17.25 35.89
C LEU A 16 47.82 -16.15 34.95
N GLY A 17 48.64 -15.57 34.06
CA GLY A 17 48.18 -14.59 33.06
C GLY A 17 47.20 -15.18 32.03
N VAL A 18 47.46 -16.42 31.59
CA VAL A 18 46.55 -17.12 30.64
C VAL A 18 45.24 -17.53 31.32
N LEU A 19 45.27 -17.92 32.60
CA LEU A 19 44.00 -18.23 33.34
C LEU A 19 43.13 -17.00 33.56
N LEU A 20 43.70 -15.81 33.70
CA LEU A 20 42.92 -14.58 33.90
C LEU A 20 42.23 -14.06 32.62
N THR A 21 42.71 -14.45 31.42
CA THR A 21 42.11 -14.03 30.17
C THR A 21 40.90 -14.88 29.74
N THR A 22 40.73 -16.08 30.32
CA THR A 22 39.57 -16.94 30.01
C THR A 22 38.31 -16.66 30.85
N ALA A 23 38.38 -15.80 31.84
CA ALA A 23 37.27 -15.47 32.71
C ALA A 23 36.43 -14.28 32.21
N SER A 24 36.73 -13.72 31.02
CA SER A 24 36.09 -12.49 30.51
C SER A 24 34.99 -12.75 29.47
N CYS A 25 34.43 -13.95 29.38
CA CYS A 25 33.19 -14.18 28.62
C CYS A 25 32.00 -14.20 29.59
N GLY A 26 31.68 -13.06 30.16
CA GLY A 26 30.37 -12.84 30.75
C GLY A 26 29.35 -12.64 29.62
N ASP A 27 28.17 -13.21 29.81
CA ASP A 27 27.03 -12.99 28.94
C ASP A 27 26.71 -11.48 28.84
N PHE A 28 27.15 -10.84 27.74
CA PHE A 28 26.79 -9.47 27.41
C PHE A 28 25.39 -9.38 26.80
N GLN A 29 24.71 -10.49 26.57
CA GLN A 29 23.32 -10.52 26.18
C GLN A 29 22.40 -10.44 27.41
N LYS A 30 21.83 -9.28 27.63
CA LYS A 30 20.75 -9.11 28.58
C LYS A 30 19.43 -9.13 27.79
N ASP A 31 18.67 -10.20 27.93
CA ASP A 31 17.32 -10.25 27.37
C ASP A 31 16.48 -9.17 28.08
N ILE A 32 16.11 -8.15 27.31
CA ILE A 32 15.19 -7.11 27.78
C ILE A 32 13.78 -7.59 27.44
N VAL A 33 13.04 -8.02 28.43
CA VAL A 33 11.60 -8.27 28.29
C VAL A 33 10.91 -6.91 28.25
N VAL A 34 10.49 -6.49 27.09
CA VAL A 34 9.65 -5.31 26.90
C VAL A 34 8.20 -5.76 27.07
N PRO A 35 7.49 -5.35 28.14
CA PRO A 35 6.07 -5.65 28.26
C PRO A 35 5.33 -4.88 27.15
N LEU A 36 4.79 -5.61 26.17
CA LEU A 36 3.92 -5.02 25.15
C LEU A 36 2.51 -4.87 25.75
N PRO A 37 1.82 -3.75 25.49
CA PRO A 37 0.42 -3.59 25.89
C PRO A 37 -0.45 -4.63 25.22
N ASP A 38 -1.57 -4.99 25.88
CA ASP A 38 -2.55 -5.91 25.34
C ASP A 38 -3.08 -5.38 24.00
N TYR A 39 -2.95 -6.20 22.96
CA TYR A 39 -3.38 -5.84 21.62
C TYR A 39 -4.88 -6.07 21.45
N GLN A 40 -5.60 -5.00 21.14
CA GLN A 40 -7.02 -5.06 20.79
C GLN A 40 -7.19 -5.19 19.26
N SER A 41 -7.65 -6.34 18.81
CA SER A 41 -7.91 -6.58 17.39
C SER A 41 -9.02 -5.66 16.87
N GLN A 42 -8.76 -5.00 15.75
CA GLN A 42 -9.69 -4.07 15.07
C GLN A 42 -10.13 -4.65 13.73
N LEU A 43 -11.32 -4.25 13.27
CA LEU A 43 -11.74 -4.52 11.91
C LEU A 43 -10.87 -3.70 10.94
N VAL A 44 -10.43 -4.35 9.87
CA VAL A 44 -9.73 -3.72 8.75
C VAL A 44 -10.65 -3.76 7.54
N VAL A 45 -10.92 -2.61 6.96
CA VAL A 45 -11.84 -2.46 5.82
C VAL A 45 -11.14 -1.77 4.68
N GLU A 46 -11.08 -2.41 3.51
CA GLU A 46 -10.58 -1.80 2.28
C GLU A 46 -11.66 -1.87 1.20
N CYS A 47 -12.07 -0.72 0.73
CA CYS A 47 -13.06 -0.59 -0.34
C CYS A 47 -12.69 0.58 -1.27
N TYR A 48 -12.47 0.25 -2.52
CA TYR A 48 -12.20 1.18 -3.60
C TYR A 48 -13.35 1.08 -4.60
N LEU A 49 -14.27 2.01 -4.55
CA LEU A 49 -15.38 2.06 -5.48
C LEU A 49 -14.91 2.64 -6.81
N GLU A 50 -15.16 1.91 -7.90
CA GLU A 50 -14.89 2.38 -9.26
C GLU A 50 -16.23 2.45 -10.03
N PRO A 51 -16.67 3.61 -10.52
CA PRO A 51 -17.88 3.74 -11.29
C PRO A 51 -17.88 2.83 -12.52
N GLY A 52 -18.99 2.15 -12.77
CA GLY A 52 -19.12 1.15 -13.83
C GLY A 52 -18.70 -0.26 -13.43
N LEU A 53 -18.14 -0.45 -12.24
CA LEU A 53 -17.79 -1.77 -11.71
C LEU A 53 -18.68 -2.13 -10.52
N VAL A 54 -18.81 -3.44 -10.24
CA VAL A 54 -19.47 -3.92 -9.03
C VAL A 54 -18.62 -3.60 -7.80
N PRO A 55 -19.22 -3.11 -6.70
CA PRO A 55 -18.48 -2.81 -5.48
C PRO A 55 -17.87 -4.08 -4.90
N ARG A 56 -16.65 -3.96 -4.40
CA ARG A 56 -15.89 -5.03 -3.76
C ARG A 56 -15.27 -4.50 -2.48
N VAL A 57 -15.38 -5.27 -1.41
CA VAL A 57 -14.88 -4.91 -0.09
C VAL A 57 -14.06 -6.04 0.49
N LEU A 58 -12.87 -5.72 0.96
CA LEU A 58 -12.07 -6.60 1.79
C LEU A 58 -12.32 -6.24 3.25
N VAL A 59 -12.80 -7.22 4.03
CA VAL A 59 -12.91 -7.09 5.49
C VAL A 59 -12.05 -8.16 6.13
N THR A 60 -11.16 -7.73 7.01
CA THR A 60 -10.33 -8.62 7.81
C THR A 60 -10.25 -8.10 9.25
N GLN A 61 -9.48 -8.75 10.08
CA GLN A 61 -9.12 -8.21 11.39
C GLN A 61 -7.61 -8.09 11.52
N SER A 62 -7.18 -7.08 12.25
CA SER A 62 -5.78 -6.87 12.55
C SER A 62 -5.32 -7.91 13.58
N VAL A 63 -4.04 -8.30 13.49
CA VAL A 63 -3.39 -9.23 14.42
C VAL A 63 -2.22 -8.52 15.11
N ALA A 64 -1.85 -8.97 16.31
CA ALA A 64 -0.69 -8.43 16.98
C ALA A 64 0.58 -8.69 16.16
N TYR A 65 1.51 -7.75 16.18
CA TYR A 65 2.79 -7.86 15.44
C TYR A 65 3.59 -9.13 15.81
N THR A 66 3.47 -9.57 17.06
CA THR A 66 4.13 -10.78 17.58
C THR A 66 3.33 -12.07 17.35
N SER A 67 2.13 -11.96 16.78
CA SER A 67 1.28 -13.13 16.51
C SER A 67 1.73 -13.85 15.24
N SER A 68 1.71 -15.17 15.28
CA SER A 68 1.83 -16.03 14.09
C SER A 68 0.48 -16.32 13.41
N GLU A 69 -0.59 -15.72 13.90
CA GLU A 69 -1.92 -15.91 13.32
C GLU A 69 -2.01 -15.29 11.94
N LEU A 70 -2.66 -16.01 11.04
CA LEU A 70 -2.97 -15.49 9.71
C LEU A 70 -4.14 -14.50 9.79
N VAL A 71 -4.06 -13.47 8.96
CA VAL A 71 -5.15 -12.51 8.77
C VAL A 71 -6.41 -13.26 8.34
N SER A 72 -7.52 -13.06 9.03
CA SER A 72 -8.76 -13.78 8.81
C SER A 72 -9.97 -12.85 8.69
N LEU A 73 -11.04 -13.37 8.09
CA LEU A 73 -12.35 -12.72 8.10
C LEU A 73 -13.04 -13.04 9.42
N PRO A 74 -13.47 -12.03 10.23
CA PRO A 74 -14.23 -12.25 11.44
C PRO A 74 -15.57 -12.97 11.17
N ALA A 75 -16.12 -13.62 12.20
CA ALA A 75 -17.40 -14.26 12.10
C ALA A 75 -18.55 -13.24 12.04
N GLY A 76 -19.64 -13.58 11.32
CA GLY A 76 -20.86 -12.78 11.29
C GLY A 76 -20.72 -11.38 10.67
N VAL A 77 -19.71 -11.18 9.82
CA VAL A 77 -19.53 -9.87 9.15
C VAL A 77 -20.66 -9.62 8.17
N THR A 78 -21.27 -8.45 8.30
CA THR A 78 -22.20 -7.86 7.33
C THR A 78 -21.64 -6.57 6.79
N VAL A 79 -21.88 -6.29 5.52
CA VAL A 79 -21.41 -5.08 4.84
C VAL A 79 -22.56 -4.47 4.07
N ASP A 80 -22.89 -3.22 4.39
CA ASP A 80 -23.84 -2.41 3.67
C ASP A 80 -23.13 -1.27 2.94
N LEU A 81 -23.36 -1.16 1.63
CA LEU A 81 -23.01 0.01 0.86
C LEU A 81 -24.19 0.99 0.93
N ILE A 82 -23.91 2.24 1.26
CA ILE A 82 -24.91 3.31 1.30
C ILE A 82 -24.71 4.14 0.03
N LEU A 83 -25.71 4.10 -0.84
CA LEU A 83 -25.73 4.85 -2.10
C LEU A 83 -26.06 6.33 -1.86
N PRO A 84 -25.74 7.21 -2.82
CA PRO A 84 -26.25 8.58 -2.80
C PRO A 84 -27.77 8.61 -2.59
N GLY A 85 -28.26 9.44 -1.66
CA GLY A 85 -29.65 9.43 -1.24
C GLY A 85 -30.00 8.51 -0.08
N GLY A 86 -29.04 7.75 0.46
CA GLY A 86 -29.18 6.99 1.71
C GLY A 86 -29.67 5.55 1.56
N GLN A 87 -29.94 5.08 0.35
CA GLN A 87 -30.33 3.68 0.13
C GLN A 87 -29.20 2.73 0.54
N ARG A 88 -29.54 1.73 1.36
CA ARG A 88 -28.61 0.68 1.78
C ARG A 88 -28.71 -0.52 0.86
N VAL A 89 -27.56 -1.01 0.41
CA VAL A 89 -27.42 -2.20 -0.44
C VAL A 89 -26.51 -3.20 0.27
N PRO A 90 -27.02 -4.33 0.75
CA PRO A 90 -26.20 -5.34 1.39
C PRO A 90 -25.28 -5.99 0.36
N LEU A 91 -24.00 -6.12 0.71
CA LEU A 91 -23.02 -6.83 -0.11
C LEU A 91 -22.97 -8.30 0.27
N GLN A 92 -22.83 -9.15 -0.73
CA GLN A 92 -22.81 -10.60 -0.55
C GLN A 92 -21.41 -11.07 -0.17
N ARG A 93 -21.35 -11.97 0.80
CA ARG A 93 -20.10 -12.64 1.17
C ARG A 93 -19.66 -13.60 0.07
N VAL A 94 -18.36 -13.55 -0.26
CA VAL A 94 -17.73 -14.58 -1.12
C VAL A 94 -17.68 -15.90 -0.38
N SER A 95 -18.11 -16.97 -1.04
CA SER A 95 -18.01 -18.33 -0.49
C SER A 95 -16.59 -18.87 -0.71
N GLY A 96 -15.98 -19.41 0.35
CA GLY A 96 -14.66 -20.02 0.29
C GLY A 96 -13.63 -19.36 1.21
N PRO A 97 -12.45 -19.98 1.35
CA PRO A 97 -11.36 -19.40 2.12
C PRO A 97 -10.80 -18.16 1.42
N LEU A 98 -10.32 -17.21 2.21
CA LEU A 98 -9.53 -16.10 1.67
C LEU A 98 -8.30 -16.68 0.95
N PRO A 99 -7.89 -16.08 -0.18
CA PRO A 99 -6.64 -16.48 -0.82
C PRO A 99 -5.50 -16.46 0.20
N ALA A 100 -4.72 -17.55 0.28
CA ALA A 100 -3.63 -17.69 1.24
C ALA A 100 -2.52 -16.61 1.09
N ALA A 101 -2.54 -15.87 0.00
CA ALA A 101 -1.57 -14.83 -0.33
C ALA A 101 -2.24 -13.46 -0.39
N LEU A 102 -2.66 -12.92 0.75
CA LEU A 102 -2.89 -11.48 0.88
C LEU A 102 -1.59 -10.66 0.66
N ASP A 103 -0.43 -11.30 0.72
CA ASP A 103 0.89 -10.70 0.43
C ASP A 103 1.20 -10.55 -1.06
N SER A 104 0.59 -11.31 -1.92
CA SER A 104 0.80 -11.21 -3.35
C SER A 104 -0.29 -10.35 -4.01
N VAL A 105 -0.17 -9.04 -3.83
CA VAL A 105 -0.27 -8.04 -4.89
C VAL A 105 -1.45 -8.18 -5.86
N THR A 106 -2.48 -8.88 -5.54
CA THR A 106 -3.72 -8.58 -6.20
C THR A 106 -4.46 -7.60 -5.30
N GLU A 107 -4.39 -6.31 -5.60
CA GLU A 107 -5.22 -5.24 -5.03
C GLU A 107 -6.72 -5.56 -5.10
N ARG A 108 -7.09 -6.84 -5.17
CA ARG A 108 -8.41 -7.36 -5.53
C ARG A 108 -8.86 -8.55 -4.73
N ALA A 109 -8.17 -8.91 -3.66
CA ALA A 109 -8.79 -9.80 -2.69
C ALA A 109 -10.00 -9.08 -2.10
N TYR A 110 -11.15 -9.72 -2.10
CA TYR A 110 -12.35 -9.18 -1.49
C TYR A 110 -13.13 -10.28 -0.79
N THR A 111 -13.80 -9.90 0.27
CA THR A 111 -14.62 -10.81 1.08
C THR A 111 -16.10 -10.63 0.80
N HIS A 112 -16.49 -9.44 0.31
CA HIS A 112 -17.87 -9.08 -0.02
C HIS A 112 -17.93 -8.37 -1.36
N PHE A 113 -19.02 -8.52 -2.08
CA PHE A 113 -19.23 -7.90 -3.38
C PHE A 113 -20.72 -7.53 -3.59
N GLY A 114 -20.94 -6.49 -4.39
CA GLY A 114 -22.25 -6.13 -4.89
C GLY A 114 -22.60 -6.85 -6.20
N GLN A 115 -23.87 -6.87 -6.55
CA GLN A 115 -24.34 -7.51 -7.78
C GLN A 115 -24.44 -6.55 -8.96
N THR A 116 -24.60 -5.28 -8.69
CA THR A 116 -24.83 -4.25 -9.72
C THR A 116 -23.67 -3.27 -9.75
N PRO A 117 -23.19 -2.91 -10.95
CA PRO A 117 -22.22 -1.84 -11.09
C PRO A 117 -22.75 -0.52 -10.51
N ILE A 118 -21.88 0.23 -9.84
CA ILE A 118 -22.26 1.54 -9.29
C ILE A 118 -22.27 2.60 -10.39
N VAL A 119 -23.23 3.50 -10.27
CA VAL A 119 -23.26 4.78 -11.01
C VAL A 119 -22.85 5.87 -10.04
N ALA A 120 -21.92 6.72 -10.41
CA ALA A 120 -21.40 7.77 -9.55
C ALA A 120 -21.08 9.03 -10.36
N ASN A 121 -21.70 10.15 -9.94
CA ASN A 121 -21.46 11.47 -10.51
C ASN A 121 -20.56 12.28 -9.58
N PRO A 122 -19.78 13.23 -10.09
CA PRO A 122 -19.02 14.14 -9.24
C PRO A 122 -19.90 14.81 -8.19
N GLY A 123 -19.45 14.78 -6.93
CA GLY A 123 -20.19 15.31 -5.78
C GLY A 123 -21.13 14.32 -5.09
N ASP A 124 -21.44 13.17 -5.69
CA ASP A 124 -22.19 12.11 -5.00
C ASP A 124 -21.43 11.63 -3.76
N VAL A 125 -22.16 11.33 -2.69
CA VAL A 125 -21.59 10.81 -1.44
C VAL A 125 -22.04 9.37 -1.24
N PHE A 126 -21.07 8.47 -1.16
CA PHE A 126 -21.27 7.08 -0.78
C PHE A 126 -20.90 6.86 0.68
N GLY A 127 -21.49 5.86 1.29
CA GLY A 127 -21.15 5.39 2.63
C GLY A 127 -20.94 3.89 2.66
N ILE A 128 -20.24 3.44 3.69
CA ILE A 128 -20.09 2.02 4.03
C ILE A 128 -20.37 1.82 5.51
N GLU A 129 -21.01 0.71 5.83
CA GLU A 129 -21.19 0.23 7.19
C GLU A 129 -20.83 -1.25 7.25
N VAL A 130 -19.95 -1.60 8.18
CA VAL A 130 -19.49 -2.97 8.42
C VAL A 130 -19.73 -3.30 9.88
N ASN A 131 -20.42 -4.40 10.15
CA ASN A 131 -20.66 -4.90 11.51
C ASN A 131 -20.20 -6.35 11.60
N ASP A 132 -19.82 -6.80 12.80
CA ASP A 132 -19.49 -8.21 13.06
C ASP A 132 -20.26 -8.79 14.26
N ALA A 133 -20.10 -10.09 14.50
CA ALA A 133 -20.77 -10.79 15.60
C ALA A 133 -20.29 -10.34 17.00
N GLN A 134 -19.16 -9.63 17.11
CA GLN A 134 -18.63 -9.11 18.37
C GLN A 134 -19.17 -7.70 18.70
N GLY A 135 -20.01 -7.14 17.82
CA GLY A 135 -20.57 -5.80 17.97
C GLY A 135 -19.63 -4.67 17.56
N ARG A 136 -18.48 -5.00 16.90
CA ARG A 136 -17.62 -3.97 16.32
C ARG A 136 -18.30 -3.40 15.09
N ARG A 137 -18.22 -2.09 14.92
CA ARG A 137 -18.84 -1.36 13.81
C ARG A 137 -17.83 -0.44 13.18
N VAL A 138 -17.72 -0.51 11.86
CA VAL A 138 -16.90 0.40 11.06
C VAL A 138 -17.80 1.15 10.09
N THR A 139 -17.58 2.45 9.98
CA THR A 139 -18.29 3.31 9.03
C THR A 139 -17.31 4.17 8.24
N GLY A 140 -17.67 4.52 7.02
CA GLY A 140 -16.90 5.45 6.19
C GLY A 140 -17.80 6.19 5.22
N THR A 141 -17.36 7.36 4.79
CA THR A 141 -18.00 8.14 3.72
C THR A 141 -16.93 8.59 2.73
N ALA A 142 -17.30 8.66 1.45
CA ALA A 142 -16.44 9.15 0.39
C ALA A 142 -17.26 9.96 -0.62
N THR A 143 -16.72 11.11 -1.02
CA THR A 143 -17.31 11.94 -2.07
C THR A 143 -16.65 11.61 -3.40
N VAL A 144 -17.45 11.51 -4.45
CA VAL A 144 -16.99 11.23 -5.81
C VAL A 144 -16.25 12.46 -6.34
N PRO A 145 -14.95 12.35 -6.66
CA PRO A 145 -14.19 13.47 -7.24
C PRO A 145 -14.60 13.71 -8.71
N THR A 146 -14.20 14.86 -9.24
CA THR A 146 -14.24 15.12 -10.69
C THR A 146 -13.20 14.29 -11.41
N VAL A 147 -13.34 14.13 -12.72
CA VAL A 147 -12.28 13.52 -13.55
C VAL A 147 -11.36 14.62 -14.04
N VAL A 148 -10.06 14.44 -13.87
CA VAL A 148 -9.04 15.24 -14.57
C VAL A 148 -8.57 14.43 -15.76
N PRO A 149 -8.78 14.90 -17.00
CA PRO A 149 -8.44 14.15 -18.20
C PRO A 149 -6.93 14.12 -18.45
N ILE A 150 -6.46 13.06 -19.08
CA ILE A 150 -5.14 13.02 -19.71
C ILE A 150 -5.26 13.74 -21.06
N ASP A 151 -4.64 14.89 -21.21
CA ASP A 151 -4.74 15.69 -22.41
C ASP A 151 -4.04 15.03 -23.60
N SER A 152 -2.81 14.57 -23.37
CA SER A 152 -2.02 13.91 -24.40
C SER A 152 -1.05 12.89 -23.80
N VAL A 153 -0.62 11.96 -24.66
CA VAL A 153 0.43 11.00 -24.35
C VAL A 153 1.44 11.03 -25.50
N THR A 154 2.70 11.22 -25.16
CA THR A 154 3.82 11.19 -26.11
C THR A 154 4.78 10.08 -25.72
N TYR A 155 5.62 9.67 -26.66
CA TYR A 155 6.72 8.74 -26.42
C TYR A 155 7.95 9.18 -27.21
N GLU A 156 9.11 8.78 -26.72
CA GLU A 156 10.37 9.05 -27.37
C GLU A 156 11.28 7.83 -27.22
N PHE A 157 11.86 7.35 -28.31
CA PHE A 157 12.87 6.30 -28.28
C PHE A 157 14.25 6.91 -28.05
N ASN A 158 15.09 6.21 -27.29
CA ASN A 158 16.50 6.59 -27.18
C ASN A 158 17.26 6.26 -28.47
N ASP A 159 18.50 6.72 -28.58
CA ASP A 159 19.43 6.52 -29.70
C ASP A 159 20.25 5.21 -29.63
N ARG A 160 19.88 4.29 -28.72
CA ARG A 160 20.56 3.00 -28.53
C ARG A 160 20.02 1.94 -29.51
N THR A 161 20.67 0.79 -29.56
CA THR A 161 20.31 -0.32 -30.46
C THR A 161 20.08 -1.63 -29.70
N GLY A 162 19.45 -2.60 -30.35
CA GLY A 162 19.19 -3.93 -29.80
C GLY A 162 18.32 -3.86 -28.52
N ASP A 163 18.64 -4.66 -27.52
CA ASP A 163 17.89 -4.74 -26.26
C ASP A 163 17.88 -3.44 -25.44
N ASN A 164 18.76 -2.50 -25.77
CA ASN A 164 18.83 -1.19 -25.14
C ASN A 164 18.02 -0.10 -25.88
N TYR A 165 17.41 -0.42 -27.03
CA TYR A 165 16.50 0.46 -27.73
C TYR A 165 15.16 0.50 -26.99
N LYS A 166 14.95 1.57 -26.26
CA LYS A 166 13.82 1.72 -25.33
C LYS A 166 13.12 3.06 -25.53
N ALA A 167 11.83 3.06 -25.28
CA ALA A 167 11.04 4.27 -25.23
C ALA A 167 10.79 4.73 -23.79
N LEU A 168 10.76 6.03 -23.59
CA LEU A 168 10.05 6.67 -22.49
C LEU A 168 8.63 7.03 -22.96
N VAL A 169 7.71 7.14 -21.99
CA VAL A 169 6.33 7.59 -22.23
C VAL A 169 6.04 8.75 -21.29
N ILE A 170 5.41 9.81 -21.81
CA ILE A 170 5.02 10.98 -21.03
C ILE A 170 3.54 11.23 -21.24
N ALA A 171 2.76 11.28 -20.17
CA ALA A 171 1.39 11.75 -20.17
C ALA A 171 1.33 13.17 -19.64
N TYR A 172 0.47 14.01 -20.22
CA TYR A 172 0.25 15.39 -19.83
C TYR A 172 -1.18 15.55 -19.37
N TYR A 173 -1.39 16.29 -18.29
CA TYR A 173 -2.71 16.70 -17.84
C TYR A 173 -2.64 18.14 -17.31
N GLN A 174 -3.78 18.85 -17.37
CA GLN A 174 -3.92 20.19 -16.82
C GLN A 174 -4.48 20.10 -15.41
N ASP A 175 -3.75 20.60 -14.44
CA ASP A 175 -4.22 20.69 -13.07
C ASP A 175 -5.23 21.86 -12.92
N PRO A 176 -6.37 21.66 -12.23
CA PRO A 176 -7.33 22.72 -11.97
C PRO A 176 -6.80 23.70 -10.92
N ALA A 177 -6.65 24.98 -11.26
CA ALA A 177 -6.10 26.01 -10.37
C ALA A 177 -7.01 26.38 -9.18
N ALA A 178 -8.25 25.87 -9.10
CA ALA A 178 -9.25 26.37 -8.16
C ALA A 178 -9.28 25.66 -6.79
N ALA A 179 -8.60 24.53 -6.66
CA ALA A 179 -8.64 23.70 -5.46
C ALA A 179 -7.27 23.08 -5.19
N LYS A 180 -7.15 22.46 -4.03
CA LYS A 180 -6.01 21.60 -3.71
C LYS A 180 -6.35 20.19 -4.16
N ASP A 181 -5.58 19.68 -5.12
CA ASP A 181 -5.84 18.43 -5.80
C ASP A 181 -4.82 17.34 -5.48
N TYR A 182 -5.27 16.11 -5.51
CA TYR A 182 -4.46 14.93 -5.21
C TYR A 182 -4.64 13.89 -6.31
N TYR A 183 -3.54 13.26 -6.70
CA TYR A 183 -3.52 12.34 -7.82
C TYR A 183 -2.82 11.03 -7.48
N ARG A 184 -3.27 9.96 -8.14
CA ARG A 184 -2.51 8.72 -8.27
C ARG A 184 -2.30 8.43 -9.75
N PHE A 185 -1.06 8.30 -10.16
CA PHE A 185 -0.67 8.02 -11.52
C PHE A 185 -0.12 6.62 -11.65
N GLN A 186 -0.74 5.80 -12.50
CA GLN A 186 -0.32 4.43 -12.73
C GLN A 186 -0.04 4.16 -14.20
N ILE A 187 0.98 3.35 -14.46
CA ILE A 187 1.27 2.82 -15.79
C ILE A 187 1.44 1.30 -15.70
N HIS A 188 0.78 0.60 -16.61
CA HIS A 188 0.91 -0.83 -16.82
C HIS A 188 1.48 -1.09 -18.21
N LYS A 189 2.48 -1.98 -18.28
CA LYS A 189 2.99 -2.52 -19.54
C LYS A 189 2.10 -3.67 -20.01
N SER A 190 0.85 -3.36 -20.34
CA SER A 190 -0.15 -4.34 -20.74
C SER A 190 -1.46 -3.67 -21.10
N ASP A 191 -2.32 -4.36 -21.82
CA ASP A 191 -3.75 -4.04 -21.92
C ASP A 191 -4.47 -4.25 -20.57
N SER A 192 -3.99 -5.18 -19.78
CA SER A 192 -4.53 -5.49 -18.47
C SER A 192 -4.00 -4.53 -17.42
N ILE A 193 -4.92 -3.92 -16.69
CA ILE A 193 -4.63 -3.11 -15.50
C ILE A 193 -4.62 -3.96 -14.22
N TYR A 194 -4.77 -5.27 -14.38
CA TYR A 194 -4.74 -6.22 -13.29
C TYR A 194 -3.29 -6.62 -13.03
N GLY A 195 -2.88 -6.49 -11.78
CA GLY A 195 -1.52 -6.77 -11.36
C GLY A 195 -0.76 -5.51 -10.95
N ARG A 196 0.50 -5.70 -10.65
CA ARG A 196 1.36 -4.61 -10.18
C ARG A 196 1.67 -3.66 -11.34
N PRO A 197 1.41 -2.35 -11.19
CA PRO A 197 1.82 -1.36 -12.19
C PRO A 197 3.34 -1.22 -12.24
N ASP A 198 3.88 -0.91 -13.41
CA ASP A 198 5.29 -0.55 -13.61
C ASP A 198 5.63 0.78 -12.95
N THR A 199 4.63 1.65 -12.85
CA THR A 199 4.72 2.94 -12.17
C THR A 199 3.47 3.15 -11.34
N ASP A 200 3.64 3.51 -10.06
CA ASP A 200 2.57 3.91 -9.15
C ASP A 200 3.06 5.11 -8.33
N ARG A 201 2.55 6.29 -8.62
CA ARG A 201 2.97 7.54 -7.98
C ARG A 201 1.78 8.24 -7.37
N LEU A 202 1.97 8.76 -6.17
CA LEU A 202 1.08 9.68 -5.50
C LEU A 202 1.64 11.09 -5.67
N LEU A 203 0.77 12.05 -5.98
CA LEU A 203 1.12 13.46 -6.17
C LEU A 203 0.08 14.32 -5.46
N ASN A 204 0.50 15.52 -5.08
CA ASN A 204 -0.34 16.65 -4.75
C ASN A 204 0.06 17.82 -5.66
N ASP A 205 -0.79 18.81 -5.74
CA ASP A 205 -0.61 19.97 -6.60
C ASP A 205 0.18 21.14 -5.95
N GLU A 206 0.72 20.92 -4.75
CA GLU A 206 1.37 21.99 -3.95
C GLU A 206 2.37 22.87 -4.74
N LEU A 207 3.05 22.26 -5.71
CA LEU A 207 4.02 22.95 -6.59
C LEU A 207 3.56 23.04 -8.04
N LEU A 208 2.36 22.54 -8.37
CA LEU A 208 1.90 22.32 -9.74
C LEU A 208 0.49 22.89 -9.97
N ASN A 209 -0.05 23.60 -8.96
CA ASN A 209 -1.43 24.11 -8.99
C ASN A 209 -1.67 25.02 -10.22
N GLY A 210 -2.61 24.62 -11.05
CA GLY A 210 -2.97 25.31 -12.27
C GLY A 210 -2.00 25.13 -13.44
N GLU A 211 -1.03 24.22 -13.34
CA GLU A 211 -0.02 24.00 -14.38
C GLU A 211 -0.33 22.75 -15.23
N THR A 212 0.24 22.72 -16.41
CA THR A 212 0.29 21.48 -17.20
C THR A 212 1.37 20.56 -16.66
N VAL A 213 0.99 19.39 -16.17
CA VAL A 213 1.88 18.47 -15.48
C VAL A 213 2.35 17.35 -16.40
N PRO A 214 3.66 17.23 -16.69
CA PRO A 214 4.22 16.10 -17.41
C PRO A 214 4.52 14.93 -16.46
N MET A 215 3.93 13.79 -16.71
CA MET A 215 4.17 12.55 -15.98
C MET A 215 4.93 11.55 -16.84
N GLY A 216 6.25 11.52 -16.68
CA GLY A 216 7.14 10.71 -17.48
C GLY A 216 7.60 9.41 -16.80
N THR A 217 7.98 8.43 -17.63
CA THR A 217 8.71 7.23 -17.23
C THR A 217 10.21 7.40 -17.52
N GLY A 218 11.02 6.44 -17.11
CA GLY A 218 12.34 6.27 -17.74
C GLY A 218 12.22 5.49 -19.06
N TYR A 219 13.32 5.35 -19.78
CA TYR A 219 13.45 4.49 -20.97
C TYR A 219 13.33 3.00 -20.55
N ARG A 220 12.15 2.41 -20.73
CA ARG A 220 11.86 1.04 -20.29
C ARG A 220 11.02 0.20 -21.24
N TYR A 221 10.25 0.83 -22.13
CA TYR A 221 9.37 0.14 -23.05
C TYR A 221 10.07 -0.17 -24.37
N VAL A 222 9.71 -1.28 -25.01
CA VAL A 222 10.27 -1.68 -26.30
C VAL A 222 9.26 -1.43 -27.43
N PRO A 223 9.72 -1.37 -28.70
CA PRO A 223 8.84 -1.32 -29.84
C PRO A 223 7.77 -2.42 -29.80
N GLY A 224 6.52 -2.06 -30.08
CA GLY A 224 5.38 -2.97 -30.03
C GLY A 224 4.74 -3.15 -28.64
N ASP A 225 5.33 -2.62 -27.56
CA ASP A 225 4.70 -2.67 -26.24
C ASP A 225 3.37 -1.90 -26.22
N THR A 226 2.41 -2.47 -25.53
CA THR A 226 1.18 -1.77 -25.15
C THR A 226 1.37 -1.15 -23.77
N VAL A 227 1.06 0.13 -23.64
CA VAL A 227 1.18 0.89 -22.39
C VAL A 227 -0.18 1.47 -22.04
N THR A 228 -0.68 1.12 -20.87
CA THR A 228 -1.92 1.65 -20.30
C THR A 228 -1.60 2.61 -19.16
N ILE A 229 -2.03 3.85 -19.32
CA ILE A 229 -1.81 4.95 -18.39
C ILE A 229 -3.14 5.27 -17.73
N THR A 230 -3.15 5.38 -16.38
CA THR A 230 -4.34 5.76 -15.62
C THR A 230 -3.98 6.91 -14.68
N LEU A 231 -4.72 8.00 -14.79
CA LEU A 231 -4.66 9.14 -13.88
C LEU A 231 -5.93 9.11 -13.02
N TYR A 232 -5.77 8.84 -11.73
CA TYR A 232 -6.84 8.97 -10.75
C TYR A 232 -6.77 10.36 -10.15
N HIS A 233 -7.90 11.05 -10.14
CA HIS A 233 -8.13 12.21 -9.29
C HIS A 233 -8.73 11.72 -7.98
N THR A 234 -8.12 12.05 -6.84
CA THR A 234 -8.45 11.47 -5.54
C THR A 234 -8.67 12.56 -4.50
N ASP A 235 -9.25 12.18 -3.37
CA ASP A 235 -9.38 13.06 -2.22
C ASP A 235 -8.12 13.03 -1.31
N GLU A 236 -7.98 14.03 -0.44
CA GLU A 236 -6.90 14.09 0.54
C GLU A 236 -6.89 12.87 1.48
N PRO A 237 -8.02 12.39 2.03
CA PRO A 237 -8.04 11.21 2.88
C PRO A 237 -7.43 9.97 2.24
N TYR A 238 -7.75 9.70 0.98
CA TYR A 238 -7.13 8.59 0.24
C TYR A 238 -5.63 8.79 0.03
N TYR A 239 -5.22 9.99 -0.36
CA TYR A 239 -3.79 10.33 -0.52
C TYR A 239 -3.02 10.10 0.79
N ARG A 240 -3.56 10.56 1.92
CA ARG A 240 -2.95 10.36 3.26
C ARG A 240 -2.91 8.89 3.65
N PHE A 241 -3.98 8.13 3.40
CA PHE A 241 -3.99 6.69 3.62
C PHE A 241 -2.88 6.00 2.83
N ARG A 242 -2.79 6.25 1.53
CA ARG A 242 -1.78 5.64 0.66
C ARG A 242 -0.35 6.05 1.03
N SER A 243 -0.14 7.30 1.38
CA SER A 243 1.16 7.79 1.83
C SER A 243 1.59 7.11 3.14
N SER A 244 0.72 7.11 4.14
CA SER A 244 1.02 6.49 5.45
C SER A 244 1.24 4.98 5.36
N THR A 245 0.50 4.26 4.50
CA THR A 245 0.74 2.82 4.27
C THR A 245 2.08 2.56 3.60
N ARG A 246 2.51 3.42 2.66
CA ARG A 246 3.84 3.35 2.06
C ARG A 246 4.92 3.59 3.12
N ASP A 247 4.75 4.60 3.96
CA ASP A 247 5.71 4.96 5.00
C ASP A 247 5.82 3.86 6.05
N ALA A 248 4.69 3.26 6.46
CA ALA A 248 4.66 2.12 7.37
C ALA A 248 5.37 0.89 6.78
N ARG A 249 5.17 0.60 5.48
CA ARG A 249 5.89 -0.50 4.80
C ARG A 249 7.40 -0.25 4.73
N ASN A 250 7.81 0.98 4.45
CA ASN A 250 9.23 1.36 4.38
C ASN A 250 9.90 1.34 5.76
N ALA A 251 9.15 1.60 6.83
CA ALA A 251 9.63 1.50 8.20
C ALA A 251 9.75 0.05 8.68
N ASN A 252 8.93 -0.86 8.13
CA ASN A 252 8.93 -2.26 8.54
C ASN A 252 10.25 -2.95 8.15
N GLY A 253 10.92 -3.55 9.14
CA GLY A 253 12.23 -4.18 8.98
C GLY A 253 13.42 -3.22 8.98
N ASN A 254 13.22 -1.92 9.13
CA ASN A 254 14.28 -0.95 9.27
C ASN A 254 14.40 -0.50 10.75
N PRO A 255 15.44 -0.95 11.50
CA PRO A 255 15.58 -0.64 12.93
C PRO A 255 15.83 0.84 13.24
N PHE A 256 16.17 1.64 12.23
CA PHE A 256 16.41 3.07 12.35
C PHE A 256 15.21 3.93 11.91
N ALA A 257 14.18 3.32 11.34
CA ALA A 257 12.98 4.05 10.95
C ALA A 257 12.04 4.23 12.15
N GLN A 258 11.40 5.39 12.21
CA GLN A 258 10.33 5.61 13.19
C GLN A 258 9.08 4.82 12.75
N PRO A 259 8.39 4.12 13.68
CA PRO A 259 7.12 3.51 13.40
C PRO A 259 6.13 4.55 12.85
N SER A 260 5.50 4.28 11.73
CA SER A 260 4.50 5.15 11.14
C SER A 260 3.11 4.56 11.33
N ALA A 261 2.20 5.34 11.90
CA ALA A 261 0.80 4.96 12.02
C ALA A 261 0.12 5.06 10.66
N VAL A 262 -0.70 4.08 10.31
CA VAL A 262 -1.52 4.12 9.11
C VAL A 262 -2.70 5.06 9.33
N TYR A 263 -2.83 6.07 8.46
CA TYR A 263 -4.00 6.94 8.44
C TYR A 263 -5.23 6.15 7.97
N SER A 264 -6.36 6.27 8.65
CA SER A 264 -7.59 5.57 8.31
C SER A 264 -8.63 6.55 7.79
N THR A 265 -9.33 6.19 6.71
CA THR A 265 -10.48 6.98 6.21
C THR A 265 -11.82 6.47 6.75
N VAL A 266 -11.79 5.38 7.52
CA VAL A 266 -12.97 4.81 8.19
C VAL A 266 -12.90 5.05 9.69
N GLN A 267 -14.05 5.03 10.35
CA GLN A 267 -14.21 5.21 11.78
C GLN A 267 -14.60 3.87 12.43
N GLY A 268 -14.10 3.62 13.63
CA GLY A 268 -14.36 2.38 14.39
C GLY A 268 -13.48 1.20 13.98
N GLY A 269 -12.53 1.40 13.07
CA GLY A 269 -11.56 0.40 12.61
C GLY A 269 -10.42 1.04 11.83
N ILE A 270 -9.69 0.23 11.09
CA ILE A 270 -8.56 0.64 10.26
C ILE A 270 -8.91 0.41 8.78
N GLY A 271 -8.46 1.30 7.89
CA GLY A 271 -8.53 1.05 6.46
C GLY A 271 -8.97 2.22 5.63
N VAL A 272 -9.54 1.92 4.46
CA VAL A 272 -9.91 2.91 3.45
C VAL A 272 -11.26 2.61 2.85
N PHE A 273 -12.06 3.66 2.73
CA PHE A 273 -13.24 3.71 1.90
C PHE A 273 -13.15 4.94 1.00
N THR A 274 -13.16 4.75 -0.31
CA THR A 274 -12.99 5.82 -1.28
C THR A 274 -13.69 5.51 -2.60
N VAL A 275 -13.93 6.54 -3.40
CA VAL A 275 -14.38 6.42 -4.80
C VAL A 275 -13.28 6.90 -5.71
N LEU A 276 -12.86 6.04 -6.62
CA LEU A 276 -11.79 6.32 -7.58
C LEU A 276 -12.37 6.69 -8.95
N LYS A 277 -12.27 7.96 -9.30
CA LYS A 277 -12.52 8.45 -10.66
C LYS A 277 -11.20 8.60 -11.39
N TYR A 278 -11.20 8.24 -12.67
CA TYR A 278 -9.97 8.28 -13.47
C TYR A 278 -10.23 8.56 -14.94
N ASP A 279 -9.21 9.07 -15.63
CA ASP A 279 -9.07 8.93 -17.08
C ASP A 279 -8.00 7.89 -17.39
N ARG A 280 -8.19 7.15 -18.48
CA ARG A 280 -7.30 6.09 -18.91
C ARG A 280 -7.00 6.19 -20.39
N ARG A 281 -5.71 6.16 -20.72
CA ARG A 281 -5.23 6.14 -22.10
C ARG A 281 -4.43 4.88 -22.35
N ARG A 282 -4.61 4.32 -23.52
CA ARG A 282 -3.86 3.17 -24.01
C ARG A 282 -3.15 3.57 -25.29
N ILE A 283 -1.86 3.30 -25.33
CA ILE A 283 -1.06 3.49 -26.55
C ILE A 283 -0.34 2.18 -26.89
N VAL A 284 -0.06 2.00 -28.18
CA VAL A 284 0.81 0.93 -28.66
C VAL A 284 2.02 1.61 -29.31
N LEU A 285 3.20 1.27 -28.81
CA LEU A 285 4.43 1.82 -29.37
C LEU A 285 4.69 1.23 -30.77
N PRO A 286 5.14 2.03 -31.74
CA PRO A 286 5.45 1.51 -33.08
C PRO A 286 6.55 0.44 -32.99
N LYS A 287 6.52 -0.46 -34.00
CA LYS A 287 7.53 -1.52 -34.16
C LYS A 287 8.77 -1.01 -34.85
#